data_817418b162e1946e5c27b7f3f1dfb9a1
#
_entry.id   817418b162e1946e5c27b7f3f1dfb9a1
#
_cell.length_a   1.000
_cell.length_b   1.000
_cell.length_c   1.000
_cell.angle_alpha   90.00
_cell.angle_beta   90.00
_cell.angle_gamma   90.00
#
_symmetry.space_group_name_H-M   'P 1'
#
loop_
_entity.id
_entity.type
_entity.pdbx_description
1 polymer ?
#
loop_
_entity_poly.entity_id
_entity_poly.type
_entity_poly.pdbx_seq_one_letter_code
_entity_poly.pdbx_strand_id
1 'polypeptide(L)'
;ISIVFQGAMNAWNPVAKIGEQIREAIREHRPNNTRAENIKKIEELFSIVGLDNSVMDRYPHELSGGMKQRAVIALALSCDPKIVIADEPTTALDVVIQDQILKELKKVQDLLGLSLIYISHDIAVIAEMTDNMAVMYAGSIVELGPTVEVFGNPKHAYTRLLLESTPSVVGPKKKLRSLDGEPPSLINEINGCSFSPRCPDPTNDCKEQNLDMKLIEIK
;
A
#
# COMPACT_ATOMS: atom_id res chain seq x y z
N ILE A 1 0.78 13.99 -6.64
CA ILE A 1 0.54 12.58 -6.30
C ILE A 1 1.62 11.76 -6.96
N SER A 2 2.19 10.82 -6.24
CA SER A 2 3.10 9.81 -6.79
C SER A 2 2.69 8.41 -6.36
N ILE A 3 3.26 7.40 -7.02
CA ILE A 3 2.93 6.01 -6.74
C ILE A 3 4.21 5.16 -6.67
N VAL A 4 4.26 4.28 -5.68
CA VAL A 4 5.20 3.17 -5.58
C VAL A 4 4.44 1.91 -6.00
N PHE A 5 4.71 1.40 -7.19
CA PHE A 5 3.98 0.26 -7.77
C PHE A 5 4.38 -1.06 -7.13
N GLN A 6 3.49 -2.03 -7.17
CA GLN A 6 3.81 -3.41 -6.89
C GLN A 6 4.95 -3.90 -7.80
N GLY A 7 5.99 -4.47 -7.19
CA GLY A 7 7.17 -4.92 -7.95
C GLY A 7 8.02 -3.80 -8.55
N ALA A 8 7.91 -2.57 -8.04
CA ALA A 8 8.64 -1.38 -8.51
C ALA A 8 10.17 -1.58 -8.56
N MET A 9 10.72 -2.52 -7.80
CA MET A 9 12.14 -2.90 -7.87
C MET A 9 12.57 -3.37 -9.29
N ASN A 10 11.63 -3.86 -10.09
CA ASN A 10 11.87 -4.32 -11.46
C ASN A 10 11.63 -3.24 -12.51
N ALA A 11 11.14 -2.06 -12.10
CA ALA A 11 10.85 -0.94 -13.01
C ALA A 11 12.12 -0.14 -13.39
N TRP A 12 13.23 -0.37 -12.69
CA TRP A 12 14.49 0.28 -12.99
C TRP A 12 15.06 -0.14 -14.36
N ASN A 13 15.46 0.82 -15.18
CA ASN A 13 16.20 0.56 -16.39
C ASN A 13 17.59 -0.03 -16.03
N PRO A 14 17.88 -1.29 -16.41
CA PRO A 14 19.11 -1.97 -15.97
C PRO A 14 20.40 -1.38 -16.52
N VAL A 15 20.33 -0.60 -17.59
CA VAL A 15 21.49 -0.01 -18.28
C VAL A 15 21.71 1.46 -17.93
N ALA A 16 20.93 2.02 -17.02
CA ALA A 16 21.07 3.40 -16.55
C ALA A 16 21.34 3.42 -15.02
N LYS A 17 22.16 4.36 -14.59
CA LYS A 17 22.46 4.55 -13.17
C LYS A 17 21.23 5.05 -12.40
N ILE A 18 21.12 4.67 -11.13
CA ILE A 18 19.99 5.06 -10.27
C ILE A 18 19.80 6.57 -10.19
N GLY A 19 20.87 7.32 -9.92
CA GLY A 19 20.83 8.78 -9.83
C GLY A 19 20.42 9.46 -11.15
N GLU A 20 20.75 8.87 -12.30
CA GLU A 20 20.33 9.41 -13.60
C GLU A 20 18.82 9.27 -13.82
N GLN A 21 18.26 8.14 -13.45
CA GLN A 21 16.83 7.88 -13.59
C GLN A 21 16.00 8.79 -12.68
N ILE A 22 16.45 8.99 -11.42
CA ILE A 22 15.77 9.93 -10.51
C ILE A 22 15.92 11.38 -11.03
N ARG A 23 17.10 11.75 -11.51
CA ARG A 23 17.34 13.09 -12.09
C ARG A 23 16.48 13.35 -13.32
N GLU A 24 16.25 12.33 -14.16
CA GLU A 24 15.37 12.44 -15.31
C GLU A 24 13.94 12.76 -14.89
N ALA A 25 13.40 12.05 -13.90
CA ALA A 25 12.09 12.33 -13.35
C ALA A 25 11.97 13.75 -12.78
N ILE A 26 12.99 14.22 -12.05
CA ILE A 26 13.01 15.59 -11.54
C ILE A 26 13.02 16.59 -12.71
N ARG A 27 13.84 16.37 -13.71
CA ARG A 27 13.96 17.27 -14.88
C ARG A 27 12.64 17.40 -15.65
N GLU A 28 11.93 16.31 -15.85
CA GLU A 28 10.64 16.33 -16.56
C GLU A 28 9.58 17.16 -15.82
N HIS A 29 9.59 17.13 -14.49
CA HIS A 29 8.61 17.86 -13.66
C HIS A 29 9.09 19.24 -13.21
N ARG A 30 10.40 19.49 -13.25
CA ARG A 30 11.06 20.74 -12.83
C ARG A 30 12.15 21.16 -13.83
N PRO A 31 11.76 21.55 -15.05
CA PRO A 31 12.70 21.82 -16.14
C PRO A 31 13.65 22.99 -15.87
N ASN A 32 13.29 23.88 -14.94
CA ASN A 32 14.11 25.04 -14.57
C ASN A 32 15.23 24.74 -13.57
N ASN A 33 15.23 23.55 -12.96
CA ASN A 33 16.27 23.18 -12.02
C ASN A 33 17.61 22.95 -12.74
N THR A 34 18.67 23.42 -12.15
CA THR A 34 20.05 23.10 -12.57
C THR A 34 20.39 21.64 -12.23
N ARG A 35 21.43 21.13 -12.89
CA ARG A 35 21.97 19.79 -12.57
C ARG A 35 22.42 19.68 -11.11
N ALA A 36 23.04 20.73 -10.57
CA ALA A 36 23.53 20.77 -9.19
C ALA A 36 22.38 20.71 -8.18
N GLU A 37 21.29 21.45 -8.42
CA GLU A 37 20.09 21.41 -7.59
C GLU A 37 19.44 20.03 -7.59
N ASN A 38 19.38 19.38 -8.75
CA ASN A 38 18.82 18.03 -8.86
C ASN A 38 19.69 16.99 -8.10
N ILE A 39 21.02 17.09 -8.18
CA ILE A 39 21.92 16.21 -7.43
C ILE A 39 21.72 16.42 -5.92
N LYS A 40 21.72 17.67 -5.45
CA LYS A 40 21.49 17.98 -4.04
C LYS A 40 20.15 17.43 -3.54
N LYS A 41 19.10 17.55 -4.35
CA LYS A 41 17.79 16.97 -4.03
C LYS A 41 17.84 15.45 -3.87
N ILE A 42 18.59 14.76 -4.74
CA ILE A 42 18.74 13.29 -4.66
C ILE A 42 19.52 12.91 -3.39
N GLU A 43 20.59 13.65 -3.05
CA GLU A 43 21.35 13.44 -1.81
C GLU A 43 20.46 13.58 -0.56
N GLU A 44 19.64 14.62 -0.51
CA GLU A 44 18.67 14.84 0.56
C GLU A 44 17.68 13.67 0.66
N LEU A 45 17.12 13.22 -0.47
CA LEU A 45 16.19 12.08 -0.52
C LEU A 45 16.86 10.79 -0.09
N PHE A 46 18.08 10.53 -0.53
CA PHE A 46 18.83 9.33 -0.13
C PHE A 46 19.10 9.32 1.37
N SER A 47 19.47 10.47 1.95
CA SER A 47 19.59 10.59 3.41
C SER A 47 18.29 10.27 4.14
N ILE A 48 17.14 10.73 3.63
CA ILE A 48 15.83 10.50 4.22
C ILE A 48 15.45 9.00 4.18
N VAL A 49 15.72 8.31 3.06
CA VAL A 49 15.41 6.89 2.90
C VAL A 49 16.54 5.95 3.35
N GLY A 50 17.58 6.47 3.98
CA GLY A 50 18.71 5.68 4.51
C GLY A 50 19.56 5.02 3.43
N LEU A 51 19.77 5.68 2.30
CA LEU A 51 20.71 5.28 1.25
C LEU A 51 21.99 6.11 1.30
N ASP A 52 23.12 5.47 1.02
CA ASP A 52 24.39 6.16 0.80
C ASP A 52 24.41 6.85 -0.56
N ASN A 53 25.01 8.04 -0.63
CA ASN A 53 25.07 8.83 -1.87
C ASN A 53 25.81 8.12 -3.01
N SER A 54 26.71 7.18 -2.73
CA SER A 54 27.38 6.37 -3.75
C SER A 54 26.42 5.52 -4.59
N VAL A 55 25.18 5.30 -4.09
CA VAL A 55 24.15 4.57 -4.82
C VAL A 55 23.71 5.30 -6.08
N MET A 56 23.85 6.63 -6.15
CA MET A 56 23.57 7.40 -7.36
C MET A 56 24.35 6.89 -8.59
N ASP A 57 25.59 6.45 -8.36
CA ASP A 57 26.48 5.99 -9.41
C ASP A 57 26.40 4.52 -9.73
N ARG A 58 25.55 3.76 -9.01
CA ARG A 58 25.35 2.32 -9.21
C ARG A 58 24.22 2.03 -10.20
N TYR A 59 24.34 0.85 -10.80
CA TYR A 59 23.30 0.28 -11.62
C TYR A 59 22.31 -0.54 -10.76
N PRO A 60 21.07 -0.75 -11.21
CA PRO A 60 20.08 -1.52 -10.45
C PRO A 60 20.54 -2.93 -10.03
N HIS A 61 21.30 -3.63 -10.86
CA HIS A 61 21.79 -4.97 -10.58
C HIS A 61 22.87 -5.03 -9.49
N GLU A 62 23.47 -3.89 -9.12
CA GLU A 62 24.46 -3.79 -8.04
C GLU A 62 23.81 -3.55 -6.66
N LEU A 63 22.47 -3.42 -6.61
CA LEU A 63 21.73 -3.14 -5.39
C LEU A 63 21.00 -4.36 -4.85
N SER A 64 20.95 -4.48 -3.51
CA SER A 64 20.05 -5.43 -2.85
C SER A 64 18.58 -5.05 -3.06
N GLY A 65 17.64 -5.98 -2.80
CA GLY A 65 16.20 -5.72 -2.91
C GLY A 65 15.76 -4.53 -2.06
N GLY A 66 16.19 -4.47 -0.80
CA GLY A 66 15.87 -3.35 0.08
C GLY A 66 16.46 -2.01 -0.40
N MET A 67 17.67 -1.99 -0.96
CA MET A 67 18.25 -0.77 -1.55
C MET A 67 17.47 -0.31 -2.78
N LYS A 68 17.06 -1.24 -3.65
CA LYS A 68 16.21 -0.92 -4.81
C LYS A 68 14.90 -0.31 -4.37
N GLN A 69 14.27 -0.88 -3.33
CA GLN A 69 12.99 -0.36 -2.82
C GLN A 69 13.12 1.04 -2.22
N ARG A 70 14.19 1.28 -1.43
CA ARG A 70 14.49 2.62 -0.91
C ARG A 70 14.72 3.64 -2.04
N ALA A 71 15.43 3.24 -3.10
CA ALA A 71 15.62 4.09 -4.26
C ALA A 71 14.31 4.39 -5.00
N VAL A 72 13.37 3.42 -5.10
CA VAL A 72 12.03 3.65 -5.65
C VAL A 72 11.23 4.63 -4.80
N ILE A 73 11.32 4.53 -3.47
CA ILE A 73 10.68 5.49 -2.56
C ILE A 73 11.28 6.89 -2.77
N ALA A 74 12.61 7.01 -2.87
CA ALA A 74 13.27 8.27 -3.17
C ALA A 74 12.81 8.86 -4.51
N LEU A 75 12.67 8.02 -5.55
CA LEU A 75 12.11 8.42 -6.84
C LEU A 75 10.67 8.94 -6.70
N ALA A 76 9.81 8.23 -5.97
CA ALA A 76 8.43 8.65 -5.73
C ALA A 76 8.34 10.00 -5.00
N LEU A 77 9.29 10.30 -4.13
CA LEU A 77 9.37 11.55 -3.37
C LEU A 77 10.04 12.71 -4.14
N SER A 78 10.70 12.43 -5.27
CA SER A 78 11.59 13.37 -5.96
C SER A 78 10.93 14.66 -6.44
N CYS A 79 9.61 14.62 -6.67
CA CYS A 79 8.82 15.76 -7.11
C CYS A 79 7.96 16.39 -6.01
N ASP A 80 8.29 16.17 -4.74
CA ASP A 80 7.61 16.68 -3.55
C ASP A 80 6.08 16.46 -3.59
N PRO A 81 5.64 15.20 -3.69
CA PRO A 81 4.22 14.89 -3.71
C PRO A 81 3.59 15.19 -2.34
N LYS A 82 2.31 15.58 -2.35
CA LYS A 82 1.51 15.68 -1.12
C LYS A 82 0.87 14.34 -0.75
N ILE A 83 0.69 13.46 -1.72
CA ILE A 83 0.08 12.15 -1.57
C ILE A 83 0.97 11.11 -2.24
N VAL A 84 1.30 10.05 -1.53
CA VAL A 84 2.01 8.87 -2.07
C VAL A 84 1.09 7.66 -1.95
N ILE A 85 0.89 6.95 -3.05
CA ILE A 85 0.20 5.66 -3.07
C ILE A 85 1.28 4.59 -3.03
N ALA A 86 1.26 3.75 -2.01
CA ALA A 86 2.18 2.63 -1.84
C ALA A 86 1.41 1.32 -2.08
N ASP A 87 1.56 0.78 -3.27
CA ASP A 87 0.90 -0.44 -3.70
C ASP A 87 1.81 -1.64 -3.44
N GLU A 88 1.51 -2.38 -2.40
CA GLU A 88 2.31 -3.51 -1.89
C GLU A 88 3.83 -3.21 -1.83
N PRO A 89 4.25 -2.14 -1.15
CA PRO A 89 5.61 -1.62 -1.24
C PRO A 89 6.68 -2.55 -0.65
N THR A 90 6.28 -3.60 0.03
CA THR A 90 7.18 -4.57 0.68
C THR A 90 7.10 -5.98 0.11
N THR A 91 6.33 -6.19 -0.96
CA THR A 91 6.22 -7.48 -1.64
C THR A 91 7.59 -7.95 -2.15
N ALA A 92 7.88 -9.24 -2.00
CA ALA A 92 9.13 -9.89 -2.35
C ALA A 92 10.36 -9.48 -1.51
N LEU A 93 10.15 -8.84 -0.36
CA LEU A 93 11.19 -8.59 0.64
C LEU A 93 11.07 -9.60 1.80
N ASP A 94 12.19 -9.91 2.45
CA ASP A 94 12.16 -10.65 3.71
C ASP A 94 11.54 -9.80 4.84
N VAL A 95 11.03 -10.47 5.88
CA VAL A 95 10.26 -9.83 6.96
C VAL A 95 11.07 -8.73 7.69
N VAL A 96 12.39 -8.90 7.82
CA VAL A 96 13.24 -7.92 8.52
C VAL A 96 13.38 -6.64 7.68
N ILE A 97 13.62 -6.80 6.39
CA ILE A 97 13.71 -5.66 5.46
C ILE A 97 12.35 -5.00 5.28
N GLN A 98 11.27 -5.79 5.23
CA GLN A 98 9.90 -5.26 5.21
C GLN A 98 9.63 -4.33 6.39
N ASP A 99 9.89 -4.77 7.62
CA ASP A 99 9.72 -3.96 8.85
C ASP A 99 10.55 -2.65 8.78
N GLN A 100 11.80 -2.74 8.32
CA GLN A 100 12.65 -1.56 8.15
C GLN A 100 12.06 -0.55 7.15
N ILE A 101 11.61 -1.00 5.98
CA ILE A 101 11.01 -0.15 4.94
C ILE A 101 9.73 0.53 5.45
N LEU A 102 8.88 -0.21 6.18
CA LEU A 102 7.65 0.34 6.75
C LEU A 102 7.95 1.45 7.77
N LYS A 103 8.89 1.21 8.68
CA LYS A 103 9.34 2.22 9.65
C LYS A 103 9.93 3.46 8.99
N GLU A 104 10.65 3.29 7.90
CA GLU A 104 11.18 4.42 7.13
C GLU A 104 10.09 5.20 6.41
N LEU A 105 9.13 4.52 5.78
CA LEU A 105 7.98 5.19 5.18
C LEU A 105 7.20 6.00 6.21
N LYS A 106 7.03 5.49 7.43
CA LYS A 106 6.39 6.25 8.52
C LYS A 106 7.20 7.49 8.90
N LYS A 107 8.52 7.36 9.05
CA LYS A 107 9.40 8.51 9.32
C LYS A 107 9.34 9.56 8.20
N VAL A 108 9.31 9.11 6.94
CA VAL A 108 9.18 9.99 5.78
C VAL A 108 7.83 10.72 5.79
N GLN A 109 6.75 10.02 6.11
CA GLN A 109 5.42 10.60 6.26
C GLN A 109 5.41 11.71 7.30
N ASP A 110 5.95 11.43 8.50
CA ASP A 110 5.99 12.38 9.61
C ASP A 110 6.91 13.57 9.30
N LEU A 111 8.08 13.34 8.71
CA LEU A 111 9.06 14.38 8.37
C LEU A 111 8.57 15.34 7.29
N LEU A 112 7.91 14.82 6.25
CA LEU A 112 7.46 15.59 5.10
C LEU A 112 6.00 16.04 5.19
N GLY A 113 5.25 15.58 6.19
CA GLY A 113 3.82 15.91 6.36
C GLY A 113 2.96 15.44 5.18
N LEU A 114 3.31 14.31 4.56
CA LEU A 114 2.60 13.79 3.40
C LEU A 114 1.49 12.81 3.80
N SER A 115 0.47 12.69 2.95
CA SER A 115 -0.56 11.66 3.08
C SER A 115 -0.10 10.38 2.38
N LEU A 116 -0.29 9.24 3.05
CA LEU A 116 0.09 7.94 2.53
C LEU A 116 -1.17 7.08 2.34
N ILE A 117 -1.33 6.51 1.15
CA ILE A 117 -2.36 5.49 0.88
C ILE A 117 -1.63 4.17 0.72
N TYR A 118 -1.82 3.27 1.68
CA TYR A 118 -1.29 1.91 1.64
C TYR A 118 -2.29 0.95 1.00
N ILE A 119 -1.82 0.18 0.03
CA ILE A 119 -2.55 -0.97 -0.50
C ILE A 119 -1.74 -2.20 -0.10
N SER A 120 -2.36 -3.10 0.66
CA SER A 120 -1.71 -4.32 1.13
C SER A 120 -2.73 -5.42 1.37
N HIS A 121 -2.32 -6.67 1.15
CA HIS A 121 -3.06 -7.85 1.59
C HIS A 121 -2.64 -8.27 3.02
N ASP A 122 -1.61 -7.65 3.59
CA ASP A 122 -1.15 -7.93 4.94
C ASP A 122 -1.88 -7.02 5.94
N ILE A 123 -2.82 -7.63 6.66
CA ILE A 123 -3.67 -6.95 7.64
C ILE A 123 -2.83 -6.39 8.80
N ALA A 124 -1.72 -7.05 9.18
CA ALA A 124 -0.86 -6.59 10.26
C ALA A 124 -0.17 -5.27 9.87
N VAL A 125 0.28 -5.16 8.62
CA VAL A 125 0.84 -3.92 8.08
C VAL A 125 -0.18 -2.78 8.12
N ILE A 126 -1.42 -3.04 7.69
CA ILE A 126 -2.48 -2.03 7.73
C ILE A 126 -2.76 -1.59 9.17
N ALA A 127 -2.83 -2.53 10.11
CA ALA A 127 -3.08 -2.23 11.52
C ALA A 127 -2.01 -1.31 12.15
N GLU A 128 -0.75 -1.49 11.75
CA GLU A 128 0.39 -0.73 12.28
C GLU A 128 0.57 0.63 11.60
N MET A 129 0.30 0.69 10.30
CA MET A 129 0.71 1.82 9.47
C MET A 129 -0.37 2.86 9.22
N THR A 130 -1.66 2.56 9.48
CA THR A 130 -2.76 3.41 9.03
C THR A 130 -3.67 3.87 10.14
N ASP A 131 -4.12 5.13 10.06
CA ASP A 131 -5.12 5.71 10.96
C ASP A 131 -6.54 5.32 10.55
N ASN A 132 -6.78 5.20 9.24
CA ASN A 132 -8.05 4.78 8.66
C ASN A 132 -7.81 3.65 7.66
N MET A 133 -8.75 2.72 7.57
CA MET A 133 -8.70 1.65 6.60
C MET A 133 -9.99 1.50 5.80
N ALA A 134 -9.83 1.07 4.56
CA ALA A 134 -10.92 0.66 3.69
C ALA A 134 -10.75 -0.82 3.35
N VAL A 135 -11.80 -1.60 3.54
CA VAL A 135 -11.85 -3.01 3.14
C VAL A 135 -12.54 -3.10 1.80
N MET A 136 -11.89 -3.74 0.83
CA MET A 136 -12.43 -3.93 -0.51
C MET A 136 -12.77 -5.40 -0.77
N TYR A 137 -13.88 -5.61 -1.45
CA TYR A 137 -14.30 -6.92 -1.95
C TYR A 137 -14.92 -6.78 -3.33
N ALA A 138 -14.47 -7.59 -4.27
CA ALA A 138 -14.99 -7.61 -5.65
C ALA A 138 -15.07 -6.21 -6.30
N GLY A 139 -14.03 -5.38 -6.13
CA GLY A 139 -13.92 -4.04 -6.71
C GLY A 139 -14.65 -2.93 -5.97
N SER A 140 -15.39 -3.24 -4.88
CA SER A 140 -16.15 -2.26 -4.10
C SER A 140 -15.60 -2.12 -2.68
N ILE A 141 -15.66 -0.91 -2.10
CA ILE A 141 -15.38 -0.70 -0.69
C ILE A 141 -16.60 -1.18 0.11
N VAL A 142 -16.39 -2.18 0.95
CA VAL A 142 -17.45 -2.77 1.78
C VAL A 142 -17.45 -2.25 3.21
N GLU A 143 -16.34 -1.72 3.68
CA GLU A 143 -16.22 -1.09 4.98
C GLU A 143 -15.12 -0.01 4.96
N LEU A 144 -15.35 1.11 5.63
CA LEU A 144 -14.41 2.23 5.75
C LEU A 144 -14.55 2.85 7.13
N GLY A 145 -13.44 3.06 7.82
CA GLY A 145 -13.45 3.72 9.14
C GLY A 145 -12.08 3.82 9.77
N PRO A 146 -12.01 4.36 11.00
CA PRO A 146 -10.80 4.33 11.79
C PRO A 146 -10.30 2.89 11.97
N THR A 147 -9.00 2.68 11.75
CA THR A 147 -8.40 1.34 11.76
C THR A 147 -8.72 0.59 13.05
N VAL A 148 -8.61 1.26 14.21
CA VAL A 148 -8.90 0.66 15.51
C VAL A 148 -10.36 0.19 15.62
N GLU A 149 -11.31 0.94 15.06
CA GLU A 149 -12.74 0.60 15.10
C GLU A 149 -13.06 -0.57 14.18
N VAL A 150 -12.54 -0.55 12.95
CA VAL A 150 -12.76 -1.63 11.98
C VAL A 150 -12.17 -2.95 12.50
N PHE A 151 -11.00 -2.91 13.17
CA PHE A 151 -10.41 -4.10 13.79
C PHE A 151 -11.19 -4.56 15.03
N GLY A 152 -11.61 -3.62 15.88
CA GLY A 152 -12.27 -3.94 17.15
C GLY A 152 -13.74 -4.36 17.01
N ASN A 153 -14.45 -3.80 16.03
CA ASN A 153 -15.89 -4.00 15.86
C ASN A 153 -16.30 -3.92 14.37
N PRO A 154 -15.81 -4.86 13.54
CA PRO A 154 -16.10 -4.89 12.12
C PRO A 154 -17.60 -5.07 11.88
N LYS A 155 -18.17 -4.26 10.99
CA LYS A 155 -19.61 -4.23 10.70
C LYS A 155 -19.96 -5.15 9.54
N HIS A 156 -19.17 -5.13 8.47
CA HIS A 156 -19.42 -5.96 7.31
C HIS A 156 -19.00 -7.42 7.56
N ALA A 157 -19.84 -8.38 7.15
CA ALA A 157 -19.58 -9.81 7.35
C ALA A 157 -18.25 -10.27 6.73
N TYR A 158 -17.88 -9.74 5.56
CA TYR A 158 -16.58 -10.03 4.94
C TYR A 158 -15.40 -9.57 5.80
N THR A 159 -15.44 -8.34 6.30
CA THR A 159 -14.39 -7.79 7.18
C THR A 159 -14.20 -8.65 8.42
N ARG A 160 -15.30 -9.05 9.07
CA ARG A 160 -15.29 -9.91 10.24
C ARG A 160 -14.63 -11.25 9.95
N LEU A 161 -15.03 -11.92 8.87
CA LEU A 161 -14.46 -13.21 8.47
C LEU A 161 -13.00 -13.07 8.04
N LEU A 162 -12.63 -11.98 7.36
CA LEU A 162 -11.26 -11.68 6.97
C LEU A 162 -10.34 -11.55 8.20
N LEU A 163 -10.77 -10.81 9.21
CA LEU A 163 -10.05 -10.65 10.47
C LEU A 163 -9.99 -11.95 11.28
N GLU A 164 -11.07 -12.75 11.29
CA GLU A 164 -11.10 -14.07 11.95
C GLU A 164 -10.21 -15.12 11.26
N SER A 165 -9.95 -14.97 9.96
CA SER A 165 -9.06 -15.86 9.20
C SER A 165 -7.58 -15.51 9.35
N THR A 166 -7.26 -14.34 9.93
CA THR A 166 -5.88 -13.90 10.14
C THR A 166 -5.33 -14.51 11.43
N PRO A 167 -4.17 -15.23 11.37
CA PRO A 167 -3.59 -15.83 12.55
C PRO A 167 -3.11 -14.76 13.53
N SER A 168 -3.57 -14.84 14.78
CA SER A 168 -3.02 -14.01 15.87
C SER A 168 -1.83 -14.71 16.49
N VAL A 169 -0.70 -14.01 16.60
CA VAL A 169 0.50 -14.50 17.30
C VAL A 169 0.35 -14.41 18.81
N VAL A 170 -0.57 -13.55 19.28
CA VAL A 170 -0.79 -13.27 20.72
C VAL A 170 -2.16 -13.79 21.13
N GLY A 171 -2.19 -14.58 22.23
CA GLY A 171 -3.42 -15.11 22.79
C GLY A 171 -3.63 -16.62 22.56
N PRO A 172 -4.77 -17.18 23.00
CA PRO A 172 -5.06 -18.60 22.84
C PRO A 172 -5.22 -18.95 21.35
N LYS A 173 -4.71 -20.12 20.95
CA LYS A 173 -4.86 -20.63 19.56
C LYS A 173 -6.35 -20.69 19.21
N LYS A 174 -6.79 -19.83 18.30
CA LYS A 174 -8.12 -19.89 17.70
C LYS A 174 -8.07 -20.78 16.47
N LYS A 175 -9.14 -21.59 16.27
CA LYS A 175 -9.29 -22.33 15.02
C LYS A 175 -9.58 -21.32 13.92
N LEU A 176 -8.69 -21.22 12.94
CA LEU A 176 -8.88 -20.34 11.79
C LEU A 176 -10.14 -20.79 11.03
N ARG A 177 -10.99 -19.85 10.67
CA ARG A 177 -12.12 -20.08 9.77
C ARG A 177 -11.68 -19.74 8.36
N SER A 178 -11.85 -20.67 7.43
CA SER A 178 -11.69 -20.38 6.01
C SER A 178 -12.94 -19.66 5.49
N LEU A 179 -12.72 -18.78 4.54
CA LEU A 179 -13.80 -18.19 3.74
C LEU A 179 -14.22 -19.23 2.69
N ASP A 180 -15.35 -19.90 2.90
CA ASP A 180 -15.88 -20.90 1.96
C ASP A 180 -16.29 -20.25 0.63
N GLY A 181 -16.21 -21.03 -0.46
CA GLY A 181 -16.58 -20.63 -1.80
C GLY A 181 -15.54 -19.72 -2.49
N GLU A 182 -15.78 -19.44 -3.75
CA GLU A 182 -14.92 -18.60 -4.59
C GLU A 182 -15.42 -17.15 -4.68
N PRO A 183 -14.54 -16.16 -4.90
CA PRO A 183 -14.96 -14.80 -5.22
C PRO A 183 -15.85 -14.78 -6.46
N PRO A 184 -16.81 -13.86 -6.56
CA PRO A 184 -17.68 -13.78 -7.72
C PRO A 184 -16.88 -13.39 -8.98
N SER A 185 -17.33 -13.89 -10.14
CA SER A 185 -16.80 -13.46 -11.41
C SER A 185 -17.17 -12.01 -11.67
N LEU A 186 -16.16 -11.17 -11.98
CA LEU A 186 -16.35 -9.75 -12.31
C LEU A 186 -16.68 -9.51 -13.80
N ILE A 187 -16.85 -10.59 -14.60
CA ILE A 187 -17.24 -10.49 -16.02
C ILE A 187 -18.69 -10.02 -16.14
N ASN A 188 -19.52 -10.43 -15.21
CA ASN A 188 -20.95 -10.07 -15.18
C ASN A 188 -21.19 -9.00 -14.11
N GLU A 189 -22.20 -8.18 -14.35
CA GLU A 189 -22.67 -7.22 -13.36
C GLU A 189 -23.18 -7.95 -12.10
N ILE A 190 -22.70 -7.52 -10.95
CA ILE A 190 -23.10 -8.10 -9.67
C ILE A 190 -24.26 -7.27 -9.12
N ASN A 191 -25.42 -7.88 -9.02
CA ASN A 191 -26.60 -7.27 -8.44
C ASN A 191 -26.60 -7.45 -6.91
N GLY A 192 -26.83 -6.38 -6.16
CA GLY A 192 -26.82 -6.38 -4.70
C GLY A 192 -25.43 -6.52 -4.08
N CYS A 193 -25.36 -7.09 -2.88
CA CYS A 193 -24.10 -7.27 -2.18
C CYS A 193 -23.24 -8.38 -2.83
N SER A 194 -22.08 -8.03 -3.32
CA SER A 194 -21.13 -8.96 -3.96
C SER A 194 -20.68 -10.11 -3.04
N PHE A 195 -20.73 -9.90 -1.71
CA PHE A 195 -20.40 -10.93 -0.74
C PHE A 195 -21.58 -11.82 -0.34
N SER A 196 -22.82 -11.47 -0.73
CA SER A 196 -24.04 -12.22 -0.37
C SER A 196 -23.96 -13.74 -0.57
N PRO A 197 -23.37 -14.27 -1.67
CA PRO A 197 -23.27 -15.73 -1.88
C PRO A 197 -22.38 -16.46 -0.86
N ARG A 198 -21.50 -15.75 -0.18
CA ARG A 198 -20.53 -16.28 0.79
C ARG A 198 -20.79 -15.76 2.21
N CYS A 199 -21.82 -14.93 2.38
CA CYS A 199 -22.18 -14.36 3.67
C CYS A 199 -22.84 -15.43 4.53
N PRO A 200 -22.42 -15.63 5.80
CA PRO A 200 -23.07 -16.61 6.70
C PRO A 200 -24.51 -16.21 7.05
N ASP A 201 -24.82 -14.91 7.04
CA ASP A 201 -26.13 -14.37 7.43
C ASP A 201 -26.66 -13.38 6.36
N PRO A 202 -26.93 -13.85 5.12
CA PRO A 202 -27.43 -12.96 4.07
C PRO A 202 -28.90 -12.60 4.33
N THR A 203 -29.20 -11.29 4.27
CA THR A 203 -30.59 -10.79 4.32
C THR A 203 -31.23 -10.77 2.92
N ASN A 204 -32.54 -10.63 2.84
CA ASN A 204 -33.22 -10.49 1.54
C ASN A 204 -32.74 -9.25 0.78
N ASP A 205 -32.49 -8.15 1.49
CA ASP A 205 -32.00 -6.89 0.91
C ASP A 205 -30.65 -7.07 0.20
N CYS A 206 -29.79 -8.00 0.68
CA CYS A 206 -28.51 -8.29 0.03
C CYS A 206 -28.63 -8.86 -1.39
N LYS A 207 -29.82 -9.33 -1.78
CA LYS A 207 -30.13 -9.97 -3.08
C LYS A 207 -30.88 -9.06 -4.03
N GLU A 208 -31.35 -7.90 -3.56
CA GLU A 208 -32.12 -6.98 -4.37
C GLU A 208 -31.25 -6.28 -5.41
N GLN A 209 -31.72 -6.28 -6.67
CA GLN A 209 -31.00 -5.75 -7.84
C GLN A 209 -30.74 -4.24 -7.81
N ASN A 210 -31.38 -3.49 -6.92
CA ASN A 210 -31.32 -2.04 -6.82
C ASN A 210 -30.79 -1.54 -5.48
N LEU A 211 -30.05 -2.37 -4.73
CA LEU A 211 -29.39 -1.87 -3.54
C LEU A 211 -28.27 -0.92 -3.99
N ASP A 212 -28.57 0.35 -3.90
CA ASP A 212 -27.56 1.41 -4.01
C ASP A 212 -26.63 1.22 -2.81
N MET A 213 -25.55 0.47 -3.01
CA MET A 213 -24.55 0.13 -2.00
C MET A 213 -23.85 1.41 -1.57
N LYS A 214 -24.53 2.24 -0.82
CA LYS A 214 -23.97 3.45 -0.20
C LYS A 214 -23.23 3.05 1.06
N LEU A 215 -22.04 3.59 1.24
CA LEU A 215 -21.39 3.58 2.54
C LEU A 215 -22.30 4.33 3.52
N ILE A 216 -22.85 3.60 4.49
CA ILE A 216 -23.70 4.18 5.53
C ILE A 216 -22.80 4.46 6.74
N GLU A 217 -22.85 5.69 7.25
CA GLU A 217 -22.19 6.03 8.51
C GLU A 217 -22.92 5.33 9.66
N ILE A 218 -22.25 4.39 10.31
CA ILE A 218 -22.78 3.73 11.50
C ILE A 218 -22.20 4.47 12.71
N LYS A 219 -23.07 5.19 13.40
CA LYS A 219 -22.74 5.90 14.66
C LYS A 219 -22.63 4.92 15.84
#